data_5bdc6ed4acbadf9b27915a7c58359eb0
#
_entry.id   5bdc6ed4acbadf9b27915a7c58359eb0
#
_cell.length_a   1.000
_cell.length_b   1.000
_cell.length_c   1.000
_cell.angle_alpha   90.00
_cell.angle_beta   90.00
_cell.angle_gamma   90.00
#
_symmetry.space_group_name_H-M   'P 1'
#
loop_
_entity.id
_entity.type
_entity.pdbx_description
1 polymer ?
#
loop_
_entity_poly.entity_id
_entity_poly.type
_entity_poly.pdbx_seq_one_letter_code
_entity_poly.pdbx_strand_id
1 'polypeptide(L)'
;GGKNRVRGDLMFTTRLISGIVLVIIAAFLLVEGSTVLYFGSLAISLIGLYELYRVMKIEKSAPGYVGYAAVVAYYWIMGSREQYVTFLAIVSLMILMTIYVVTFPKYGTEQITVAFFGIFYVGIMFSYLYQVREMPDGKYLVWLILLSSWGCDTSAYCVGMLFGKHK
;
A
#
# COMPACT_ATOMS: atom_id res chain seq x y z
N GLY A 1 -35.85 11.06 -14.04
CA GLY A 1 -34.99 11.63 -12.95
C GLY A 1 -34.77 10.70 -11.78
N GLY A 2 -35.67 9.78 -11.45
CA GLY A 2 -35.58 8.94 -10.24
C GLY A 2 -34.46 7.88 -10.26
N LYS A 3 -34.24 7.22 -11.39
CA LYS A 3 -33.21 6.13 -11.49
C LYS A 3 -31.77 6.59 -11.26
N ASN A 4 -31.44 7.82 -11.63
CA ASN A 4 -30.08 8.33 -11.45
C ASN A 4 -29.81 8.76 -9.99
N ARG A 5 -30.81 9.23 -9.25
CA ARG A 5 -30.70 9.51 -7.82
C ARG A 5 -30.51 8.23 -7.01
N VAL A 6 -31.35 7.23 -7.22
CA VAL A 6 -31.26 5.93 -6.54
C VAL A 6 -29.90 5.26 -6.78
N ARG A 7 -29.33 5.37 -7.99
CA ARG A 7 -28.02 4.84 -8.32
C ARG A 7 -26.88 5.64 -7.64
N GLY A 8 -27.03 6.94 -7.49
CA GLY A 8 -26.11 7.80 -6.74
C GLY A 8 -26.10 7.48 -5.25
N ASP A 9 -27.28 7.32 -4.66
CA ASP A 9 -27.44 7.00 -3.24
C ASP A 9 -26.90 5.60 -2.91
N LEU A 10 -27.13 4.60 -3.78
CA LEU A 10 -26.57 3.25 -3.63
C LEU A 10 -25.03 3.27 -3.70
N MET A 11 -24.44 4.02 -4.63
CA MET A 11 -22.98 4.13 -4.73
C MET A 11 -22.38 4.85 -3.53
N PHE A 12 -23.05 5.89 -3.02
CA PHE A 12 -22.62 6.60 -1.82
C PHE A 12 -22.68 5.69 -0.57
N THR A 13 -23.80 5.00 -0.38
CA THR A 13 -24.00 4.07 0.74
C THR A 13 -22.99 2.93 0.72
N THR A 14 -22.72 2.35 -0.46
CA THR A 14 -21.70 1.29 -0.60
C THR A 14 -20.32 1.79 -0.25
N ARG A 15 -19.93 2.98 -0.69
CA ARG A 15 -18.64 3.60 -0.34
C ARG A 15 -18.54 3.92 1.15
N LEU A 16 -19.61 4.40 1.75
CA LEU A 16 -19.65 4.70 3.18
C LEU A 16 -19.49 3.42 4.02
N ILE A 17 -20.23 2.37 3.67
CA ILE A 17 -20.15 1.08 4.36
C ILE A 17 -18.74 0.49 4.20
N SER A 18 -18.18 0.46 3.00
CA SER A 18 -16.82 -0.04 2.77
C SER A 18 -15.78 0.77 3.53
N GLY A 19 -15.93 2.08 3.60
CA GLY A 19 -15.04 2.95 4.40
C GLY A 19 -15.11 2.64 5.89
N ILE A 20 -16.31 2.49 6.45
CA ILE A 20 -16.50 2.12 7.86
C ILE A 20 -15.89 0.75 8.17
N VAL A 21 -16.11 -0.23 7.30
CA VAL A 21 -15.53 -1.59 7.45
C VAL A 21 -14.01 -1.54 7.44
N LEU A 22 -13.41 -0.77 6.51
CA LEU A 22 -11.96 -0.59 6.46
C LEU A 22 -11.40 0.07 7.73
N VAL A 23 -12.09 1.08 8.27
CA VAL A 23 -11.69 1.74 9.53
C VAL A 23 -11.75 0.76 10.70
N ILE A 24 -12.81 -0.06 10.78
CA ILE A 24 -12.95 -1.07 11.84
C ILE A 24 -11.84 -2.11 11.74
N ILE A 25 -11.54 -2.60 10.54
CA ILE A 25 -10.45 -3.57 10.30
C ILE A 25 -9.11 -2.95 10.69
N ALA A 26 -8.83 -1.72 10.26
CA ALA A 26 -7.59 -1.02 10.61
C ALA A 26 -7.46 -0.82 12.12
N ALA A 27 -8.52 -0.37 12.80
CA ALA A 27 -8.54 -0.20 14.25
C ALA A 27 -8.32 -1.54 14.98
N PHE A 28 -8.97 -2.61 14.53
CA PHE A 28 -8.79 -3.94 15.09
C PHE A 28 -7.34 -4.42 14.97
N LEU A 29 -6.73 -4.31 13.78
CA LEU A 29 -5.33 -4.68 13.54
C LEU A 29 -4.36 -3.91 14.45
N LEU A 30 -4.64 -2.64 14.70
CA LEU A 30 -3.78 -1.80 15.54
C LEU A 30 -3.94 -2.07 17.03
N VAL A 31 -5.15 -2.42 17.48
CA VAL A 31 -5.42 -2.72 18.89
C VAL A 31 -4.81 -4.06 19.28
N GLU A 32 -5.04 -5.10 18.47
CA GLU A 32 -4.47 -6.45 18.70
C GLU A 32 -2.94 -6.41 18.64
N GLY A 33 -2.37 -5.60 17.73
CA GLY A 33 -0.93 -5.36 17.64
C GLY A 33 -0.10 -6.56 17.18
N SER A 34 1.21 -6.44 17.38
CA SER A 34 2.25 -7.48 17.17
C SER A 34 2.00 -8.44 15.97
N THR A 35 1.72 -9.70 16.22
CA THR A 35 1.61 -10.74 15.16
C THR A 35 0.45 -10.48 14.18
N VAL A 36 -0.71 -10.04 14.68
CA VAL A 36 -1.90 -9.79 13.85
C VAL A 36 -1.64 -8.60 12.91
N LEU A 37 -1.02 -7.54 13.43
CA LEU A 37 -0.65 -6.38 12.62
C LEU A 37 0.43 -6.72 11.61
N TYR A 38 1.40 -7.58 11.95
CA TYR A 38 2.43 -8.06 11.02
C TYR A 38 1.82 -8.76 9.80
N PHE A 39 0.99 -9.77 10.01
CA PHE A 39 0.34 -10.48 8.90
C PHE A 39 -0.70 -9.61 8.18
N GLY A 40 -1.39 -8.74 8.90
CA GLY A 40 -2.32 -7.77 8.33
C GLY A 40 -1.62 -6.78 7.39
N SER A 41 -0.50 -6.21 7.81
CA SER A 41 0.29 -5.28 6.98
C SER A 41 0.92 -5.98 5.77
N LEU A 42 1.39 -7.23 5.91
CA LEU A 42 1.85 -8.04 4.79
C LEU A 42 0.72 -8.29 3.78
N ALA A 43 -0.46 -8.68 4.25
CA ALA A 43 -1.61 -8.93 3.38
C ALA A 43 -2.04 -7.66 2.63
N ILE A 44 -2.14 -6.53 3.33
CA ILE A 44 -2.47 -5.22 2.73
C ILE A 44 -1.40 -4.81 1.71
N SER A 45 -0.11 -5.00 2.04
CA SER A 45 0.99 -4.71 1.10
C SER A 45 0.89 -5.54 -0.17
N LEU A 46 0.60 -6.84 -0.07
CA LEU A 46 0.47 -7.71 -1.25
C LEU A 46 -0.77 -7.36 -2.08
N ILE A 47 -1.90 -7.06 -1.45
CA ILE A 47 -3.12 -6.62 -2.14
C ILE A 47 -2.88 -5.29 -2.84
N GLY A 48 -2.31 -4.31 -2.15
CA GLY A 48 -2.00 -3.00 -2.73
C GLY A 48 -1.00 -3.10 -3.89
N LEU A 49 0.00 -3.98 -3.76
CA LEU A 49 0.97 -4.24 -4.82
C LEU A 49 0.30 -4.91 -6.04
N TYR A 50 -0.60 -5.86 -5.80
CA TYR A 50 -1.39 -6.48 -6.86
C TYR A 50 -2.24 -5.45 -7.60
N GLU A 51 -2.93 -4.56 -6.89
CA GLU A 51 -3.74 -3.48 -7.48
C GLU A 51 -2.86 -2.53 -8.32
N LEU A 52 -1.70 -2.11 -7.80
CA LEU A 52 -0.75 -1.26 -8.51
C LEU A 52 -0.26 -1.93 -9.79
N TYR A 53 0.13 -3.20 -9.72
CA TYR A 53 0.62 -3.95 -10.87
C TYR A 53 -0.47 -4.26 -11.90
N ARG A 54 -1.72 -4.39 -11.46
CA ARG A 54 -2.87 -4.56 -12.34
C ARG A 54 -3.12 -3.34 -13.22
N VAL A 55 -2.93 -2.13 -12.69
CA VAL A 55 -3.02 -0.90 -13.49
C VAL A 55 -2.02 -0.90 -14.64
N MET A 56 -0.81 -1.39 -14.40
CA MET A 56 0.26 -1.50 -15.40
C MET A 56 0.22 -2.80 -16.21
N LYS A 57 -0.75 -3.68 -15.96
CA LYS A 57 -0.92 -4.99 -16.61
C LYS A 57 0.30 -5.91 -16.45
N ILE A 58 0.97 -5.82 -15.29
CA ILE A 58 2.14 -6.64 -14.94
C ILE A 58 1.87 -7.58 -13.76
N GLU A 59 0.64 -7.64 -13.25
CA GLU A 59 0.28 -8.44 -12.07
C GLU A 59 0.55 -9.94 -12.22
N LYS A 60 0.55 -10.46 -13.44
CA LYS A 60 0.82 -11.86 -13.78
C LYS A 60 2.06 -12.01 -14.68
N SER A 61 3.01 -11.13 -14.55
CA SER A 61 4.21 -11.09 -15.37
C SER A 61 5.47 -11.32 -14.54
N ALA A 62 6.61 -11.61 -15.21
CA ALA A 62 7.88 -11.81 -14.52
C ALA A 62 8.26 -10.62 -13.60
N PRO A 63 8.18 -9.33 -14.03
CA PRO A 63 8.44 -8.20 -13.14
C PRO A 63 7.50 -8.15 -11.92
N GLY A 64 6.21 -8.49 -12.09
CA GLY A 64 5.25 -8.52 -11.00
C GLY A 64 5.58 -9.59 -9.96
N TYR A 65 5.94 -10.80 -10.40
CA TYR A 65 6.34 -11.87 -9.49
C TYR A 65 7.60 -11.54 -8.68
N VAL A 66 8.58 -10.85 -9.29
CA VAL A 66 9.75 -10.36 -8.57
C VAL A 66 9.35 -9.37 -7.48
N GLY A 67 8.41 -8.45 -7.77
CA GLY A 67 7.90 -7.51 -6.77
C GLY A 67 7.24 -8.20 -5.58
N TYR A 68 6.36 -9.19 -5.82
CA TYR A 68 5.73 -9.95 -4.74
C TYR A 68 6.76 -10.72 -3.91
N ALA A 69 7.69 -11.39 -4.57
CA ALA A 69 8.76 -12.12 -3.89
C ALA A 69 9.65 -11.20 -3.05
N ALA A 70 9.98 -10.02 -3.56
CA ALA A 70 10.77 -9.02 -2.85
C ALA A 70 10.06 -8.51 -1.59
N VAL A 71 8.75 -8.23 -1.67
CA VAL A 71 7.97 -7.79 -0.50
C VAL A 71 7.88 -8.90 0.55
N VAL A 72 7.61 -10.13 0.17
CA VAL A 72 7.58 -11.27 1.10
C VAL A 72 8.95 -11.47 1.74
N ALA A 73 10.04 -11.42 0.96
CA ALA A 73 11.41 -11.51 1.47
C ALA A 73 11.74 -10.36 2.44
N TYR A 74 11.29 -9.14 2.12
CA TYR A 74 11.46 -7.99 3.00
C TYR A 74 10.80 -8.21 4.38
N TYR A 75 9.54 -8.64 4.42
CA TYR A 75 8.86 -8.93 5.67
C TYR A 75 9.54 -10.05 6.46
N TRP A 76 10.06 -11.07 5.77
CA TRP A 76 10.83 -12.14 6.42
C TRP A 76 12.11 -11.63 7.06
N ILE A 77 12.82 -10.70 6.40
CA ILE A 77 14.11 -10.16 6.85
C ILE A 77 13.93 -9.05 7.90
N MET A 78 12.82 -8.31 7.87
CA MET A 78 12.56 -7.12 8.69
C MET A 78 12.76 -7.37 10.20
N GLY A 79 12.42 -8.56 10.68
CA GLY A 79 12.63 -8.95 12.09
C GLY A 79 14.07 -9.30 12.46
N SER A 80 14.98 -9.39 11.49
CA SER A 80 16.32 -9.97 11.73
C SER A 80 17.46 -8.96 11.68
N ARG A 81 17.54 -8.09 10.65
CA ARG A 81 18.63 -7.09 10.53
C ARG A 81 18.32 -6.05 9.44
N GLU A 82 18.30 -4.79 9.79
CA GLU A 82 18.06 -3.64 8.89
C GLU A 82 19.02 -3.55 7.70
N GLN A 83 20.28 -3.99 7.88
CA GLN A 83 21.31 -3.95 6.84
C GLN A 83 20.94 -4.74 5.56
N TYR A 84 20.07 -5.74 5.67
CA TYR A 84 19.64 -6.53 4.51
C TYR A 84 18.59 -5.84 3.64
N VAL A 85 17.96 -4.77 4.10
CA VAL A 85 16.97 -4.02 3.29
C VAL A 85 17.63 -3.40 2.06
N THR A 86 18.81 -2.79 2.23
CA THR A 86 19.58 -2.23 1.10
C THR A 86 20.03 -3.33 0.14
N PHE A 87 20.47 -4.47 0.65
CA PHE A 87 20.85 -5.61 -0.17
C PHE A 87 19.66 -6.14 -0.98
N LEU A 88 18.49 -6.28 -0.36
CA LEU A 88 17.26 -6.69 -1.04
C LEU A 88 16.88 -5.71 -2.16
N ALA A 89 17.01 -4.40 -1.90
CA ALA A 89 16.75 -3.36 -2.89
C ALA A 89 17.65 -3.51 -4.12
N ILE A 90 18.96 -3.69 -3.90
CA ILE A 90 19.94 -3.86 -4.98
C ILE A 90 19.66 -5.14 -5.77
N VAL A 91 19.42 -6.25 -5.08
CA VAL A 91 19.14 -7.55 -5.73
C VAL A 91 17.85 -7.49 -6.55
N SER A 92 16.78 -6.93 -6.01
CA SER A 92 15.52 -6.79 -6.74
C SER A 92 15.66 -5.90 -7.97
N LEU A 93 16.44 -4.80 -7.87
CA LEU A 93 16.74 -3.94 -9.00
C LEU A 93 17.54 -4.71 -10.08
N MET A 94 18.57 -5.44 -9.68
CA MET A 94 19.39 -6.25 -10.62
C MET A 94 18.54 -7.29 -11.35
N ILE A 95 17.66 -7.99 -10.64
CA ILE A 95 16.76 -8.98 -11.24
C ILE A 95 15.80 -8.31 -12.23
N LEU A 96 15.18 -7.19 -11.85
CA LEU A 96 14.26 -6.45 -12.72
C LEU A 96 14.96 -5.92 -13.97
N MET A 97 16.19 -5.39 -13.84
CA MET A 97 16.99 -4.94 -14.97
C MET A 97 17.39 -6.10 -15.89
N THR A 98 17.75 -7.25 -15.32
CA THR A 98 18.03 -8.45 -16.09
C THR A 98 16.79 -8.90 -16.89
N ILE A 99 15.63 -8.94 -16.26
CA ILE A 99 14.37 -9.25 -16.95
C ILE A 99 14.12 -8.24 -18.08
N TYR A 100 14.30 -6.96 -17.83
CA TYR A 100 14.13 -5.93 -18.84
C TYR A 100 14.99 -6.16 -20.08
N VAL A 101 16.29 -6.37 -19.87
CA VAL A 101 17.25 -6.58 -20.97
C VAL A 101 16.97 -7.86 -21.75
N VAL A 102 16.74 -8.97 -21.04
CA VAL A 102 16.54 -10.28 -21.68
C VAL A 102 15.21 -10.39 -22.42
N THR A 103 14.19 -9.68 -21.94
CA THR A 103 12.83 -9.76 -22.52
C THR A 103 12.48 -8.59 -23.44
N PHE A 104 13.42 -7.68 -23.70
CA PHE A 104 13.19 -6.52 -24.56
C PHE A 104 12.71 -6.96 -25.98
N PRO A 105 11.69 -6.30 -26.57
CA PRO A 105 10.91 -5.15 -26.09
C PRO A 105 9.58 -5.51 -25.37
N LYS A 106 9.46 -6.69 -24.81
CA LYS A 106 8.21 -7.19 -24.21
C LYS A 106 7.68 -6.33 -23.05
N TYR A 107 8.57 -5.82 -22.20
CA TYR A 107 8.23 -4.94 -21.09
C TYR A 107 8.80 -3.55 -21.34
N GLY A 108 7.97 -2.51 -21.13
CA GLY A 108 8.40 -1.13 -21.20
C GLY A 108 9.13 -0.68 -19.93
N THR A 109 9.91 0.38 -20.06
CA THR A 109 10.63 1.00 -18.93
C THR A 109 9.68 1.38 -17.79
N GLU A 110 8.49 1.89 -18.11
CA GLU A 110 7.46 2.26 -17.12
C GLU A 110 7.05 1.08 -16.27
N GLN A 111 6.85 -0.09 -16.88
CA GLN A 111 6.45 -1.32 -16.17
C GLN A 111 7.51 -1.80 -15.19
N ILE A 112 8.78 -1.75 -15.59
CA ILE A 112 9.91 -2.12 -14.73
C ILE A 112 10.08 -1.10 -13.59
N THR A 113 9.95 0.19 -13.90
CA THR A 113 10.03 1.26 -12.89
C THR A 113 8.92 1.12 -11.86
N VAL A 114 7.67 0.88 -12.29
CA VAL A 114 6.54 0.67 -11.36
C VAL A 114 6.69 -0.63 -10.58
N ALA A 115 7.24 -1.70 -11.18
CA ALA A 115 7.53 -2.93 -10.46
C ALA A 115 8.52 -2.68 -9.30
N PHE A 116 9.60 -1.93 -9.55
CA PHE A 116 10.56 -1.57 -8.53
C PHE A 116 9.99 -0.58 -7.49
N PHE A 117 9.35 0.50 -7.97
CA PHE A 117 8.72 1.50 -7.10
C PHE A 117 7.69 0.89 -6.16
N GLY A 118 6.87 -0.04 -6.64
CA GLY A 118 5.84 -0.72 -5.86
C GLY A 118 6.40 -1.45 -4.64
N ILE A 119 7.59 -2.05 -4.74
CA ILE A 119 8.26 -2.72 -3.61
C ILE A 119 8.46 -1.73 -2.45
N PHE A 120 8.92 -0.51 -2.75
CA PHE A 120 9.18 0.51 -1.73
C PHE A 120 7.90 1.19 -1.29
N TYR A 121 7.13 1.70 -2.23
CA TYR A 121 5.96 2.53 -1.95
C TYR A 121 4.84 1.75 -1.27
N VAL A 122 4.59 0.53 -1.69
CA VAL A 122 3.53 -0.29 -1.09
C VAL A 122 4.14 -1.23 -0.04
N GLY A 123 5.14 -2.03 -0.41
CA GLY A 123 5.69 -3.06 0.47
C GLY A 123 6.33 -2.48 1.74
N ILE A 124 7.33 -1.63 1.57
CA ILE A 124 8.12 -1.09 2.69
C ILE A 124 7.33 -0.06 3.48
N MET A 125 6.61 0.88 2.83
CA MET A 125 5.86 1.92 3.53
C MET A 125 4.79 1.34 4.49
N PHE A 126 4.04 0.33 4.07
CA PHE A 126 3.06 -0.31 4.96
C PHE A 126 3.70 -1.04 6.14
N SER A 127 4.91 -1.56 5.99
CA SER A 127 5.62 -2.21 7.09
C SER A 127 5.94 -1.26 8.24
N TYR A 128 6.11 0.04 7.97
CA TYR A 128 6.37 1.03 9.01
C TYR A 128 5.24 1.15 10.02
N LEU A 129 4.00 0.86 9.67
CA LEU A 129 2.91 0.79 10.65
C LEU A 129 3.18 -0.25 11.72
N TYR A 130 3.67 -1.42 11.32
CA TYR A 130 4.07 -2.47 12.25
C TYR A 130 5.32 -2.06 13.05
N GLN A 131 6.35 -1.53 12.38
CA GLN A 131 7.60 -1.13 13.04
C GLN A 131 7.37 -0.04 14.09
N VAL A 132 6.57 0.99 13.76
CA VAL A 132 6.20 2.05 14.72
C VAL A 132 5.42 1.48 15.89
N ARG A 133 4.54 0.48 15.65
CA ARG A 133 3.75 -0.16 16.71
C ARG A 133 4.62 -0.92 17.71
N GLU A 134 5.75 -1.47 17.28
CA GLU A 134 6.72 -2.20 18.14
C GLU A 134 7.68 -1.26 18.90
N MET A 135 7.70 0.03 18.60
CA MET A 135 8.51 1.02 19.36
C MET A 135 7.95 1.24 20.77
N PRO A 136 8.80 1.72 21.73
CA PRO A 136 8.32 2.27 22.98
C PRO A 136 7.23 3.32 22.71
N ASP A 137 6.09 3.22 23.39
CA ASP A 137 4.90 4.07 23.16
C ASP A 137 4.25 3.95 21.76
N GLY A 138 4.62 2.93 21.00
CA GLY A 138 4.14 2.69 19.63
C GLY A 138 2.63 2.62 19.50
N LYS A 139 1.92 2.21 20.57
CA LYS A 139 0.46 2.25 20.63
C LYS A 139 -0.09 3.65 20.35
N TYR A 140 0.50 4.67 20.95
CA TYR A 140 0.07 6.06 20.78
C TYR A 140 0.56 6.64 19.46
N LEU A 141 1.81 6.31 19.08
CA LEU A 141 2.42 6.82 17.84
C LEU A 141 1.65 6.38 16.59
N VAL A 142 1.20 5.13 16.54
CA VAL A 142 0.41 4.63 15.40
C VAL A 142 -0.93 5.34 15.28
N TRP A 143 -1.61 5.61 16.39
CA TRP A 143 -2.85 6.40 16.37
C TRP A 143 -2.61 7.84 15.90
N LEU A 144 -1.49 8.43 16.30
CA LEU A 144 -1.10 9.77 15.85
C LEU A 144 -0.91 9.81 14.32
N ILE A 145 -0.26 8.80 13.73
CA ILE A 145 -0.07 8.69 12.27
C ILE A 145 -1.44 8.61 11.57
N LEU A 146 -2.35 7.77 12.04
CA LEU A 146 -3.67 7.63 11.43
C LEU A 146 -4.52 8.90 11.58
N LEU A 147 -4.55 9.48 12.77
CA LEU A 147 -5.32 10.70 13.02
C LEU A 147 -4.79 11.88 12.21
N SER A 148 -3.47 12.00 12.04
CA SER A 148 -2.88 13.06 11.21
C SER A 148 -3.20 12.85 9.73
N SER A 149 -3.16 11.63 9.22
CA SER A 149 -3.52 11.31 7.83
C SER A 149 -5.00 11.60 7.57
N TRP A 150 -5.91 11.08 8.40
CA TRP A 150 -7.35 11.32 8.25
C TRP A 150 -7.72 12.78 8.48
N GLY A 151 -7.07 13.45 9.43
CA GLY A 151 -7.24 14.87 9.68
C GLY A 151 -6.83 15.72 8.48
N CYS A 152 -5.70 15.37 7.85
CA CYS A 152 -5.23 16.05 6.64
C CYS A 152 -6.22 15.86 5.47
N ASP A 153 -6.65 14.63 5.20
CA ASP A 153 -7.61 14.33 4.13
C ASP A 153 -8.96 15.03 4.36
N THR A 154 -9.47 15.00 5.60
CA THR A 154 -10.72 15.66 5.95
C THR A 154 -10.60 17.17 5.82
N SER A 155 -9.49 17.75 6.28
CA SER A 155 -9.24 19.18 6.17
C SER A 155 -9.11 19.62 4.71
N ALA A 156 -8.40 18.87 3.90
CA ALA A 156 -8.26 19.12 2.46
C ALA A 156 -9.63 19.06 1.76
N TYR A 157 -10.46 18.09 2.09
CA TYR A 157 -11.83 18.00 1.57
C TYR A 157 -12.70 19.19 1.99
N CYS A 158 -12.69 19.57 3.27
CA CYS A 158 -13.45 20.71 3.78
C CYS A 158 -13.01 22.04 3.13
N VAL A 159 -11.69 22.26 3.02
CA VAL A 159 -11.15 23.45 2.35
C VAL A 159 -11.53 23.46 0.87
N GLY A 160 -11.42 22.32 0.19
CA GLY A 160 -11.83 22.19 -1.21
C GLY A 160 -13.31 22.46 -1.44
N MET A 161 -14.17 22.07 -0.48
CA MET A 161 -15.61 22.33 -0.54
C MET A 161 -15.95 23.79 -0.26
N LEU A 162 -15.25 24.45 0.69
CA LEU A 162 -15.53 25.83 1.08
C LEU A 162 -14.90 26.87 0.15
N PHE A 163 -13.72 26.62 -0.36
CA PHE A 163 -12.92 27.57 -1.14
C PHE A 163 -12.69 27.16 -2.58
N GLY A 164 -13.05 25.95 -2.99
CA GLY A 164 -12.88 25.46 -4.36
C GLY A 164 -13.77 26.21 -5.34
N LYS A 165 -13.19 27.01 -6.22
CA LYS A 165 -13.89 27.80 -7.25
C LYS A 165 -14.18 27.05 -8.56
N HIS A 166 -13.57 25.89 -8.77
CA HIS A 166 -13.74 25.07 -9.98
C HIS A 166 -14.06 23.62 -9.59
N LYS A 167 -15.19 23.13 -10.11
CA LYS A 167 -15.57 21.71 -10.09
C LYS A 167 -15.10 21.06 -11.36
#